data_2a6a8e04f384e0e626e719a01fd8bb5f
#
_entry.id   2a6a8e04f384e0e626e719a01fd8bb5f
#
_cell.length_a   1.000
_cell.length_b   1.000
_cell.length_c   1.000
_cell.angle_alpha   90.00
_cell.angle_beta   90.00
_cell.angle_gamma   90.00
#
_symmetry.space_group_name_H-M   'P 1'
#
loop_
_entity.id
_entity.type
_entity.pdbx_description
1 polymer ?
#
loop_
_entity_poly.entity_id
_entity_poly.type
_entity_poly.pdbx_seq_one_letter_code
_entity_poly.pdbx_strand_id
1 'polypeptide(L)'
;MDGCANRLFFAQADLGTMSECLIGKTNGVRMVIAPWNNTAAGDSALAALPADWLVPQWPAPAWVRAVASSRTGGVSLAPYNSMNLGDHVEDDPASVARNRQIWQQLAGVRSVFLQQVHGVEVAELDDASTQASSLVVADAACTGIPGVACTIQVADCLPVLMCHARQRIVGAAHAGWRSLAGQQGQGVLERLLQKLQALCPAADDDGWMAWLGPCIGPRAFEVGDEVHAAFVQTQPAAAACFVAQPAAGKCGKWLADLAGLARLRLAAMGVQAVYGNNSSLEWCTFSQPQRFFSYRRDGRTGRMAAAIWLQSPGG
;
A
#
# COMPACT_ATOMS: atom_id res chain seq x y z
N MET A 1 63.35 -2.00 -12.91
CA MET A 1 63.23 -3.45 -12.67
C MET A 1 61.79 -3.70 -12.48
N ASP A 2 61.25 -4.30 -13.49
CA ASP A 2 60.07 -5.18 -13.64
C ASP A 2 58.74 -4.62 -13.13
N GLY A 3 57.80 -4.26 -13.93
CA GLY A 3 57.35 -4.81 -15.20
C GLY A 3 56.23 -5.85 -14.95
N CYS A 4 54.97 -5.42 -14.86
CA CYS A 4 53.86 -6.34 -15.12
C CYS A 4 52.67 -5.61 -15.78
N ALA A 5 52.64 -5.78 -17.08
CA ALA A 5 51.50 -5.38 -17.91
C ALA A 5 50.36 -6.38 -17.74
N ASN A 6 49.18 -5.92 -17.40
CA ASN A 6 47.96 -6.75 -17.47
C ASN A 6 47.20 -6.40 -18.74
N ARG A 7 47.18 -7.39 -19.66
CA ARG A 7 46.41 -7.40 -20.92
C ARG A 7 44.91 -7.52 -20.62
N LEU A 8 44.16 -6.56 -21.12
CA LEU A 8 42.72 -6.65 -21.29
C LEU A 8 42.40 -7.66 -22.41
N PHE A 9 41.74 -8.75 -22.08
CA PHE A 9 41.04 -9.60 -23.04
C PHE A 9 39.60 -9.08 -23.16
N PHE A 10 39.29 -8.54 -24.34
CA PHE A 10 37.89 -8.34 -24.75
C PHE A 10 37.35 -9.68 -25.22
N ALA A 11 36.40 -10.24 -24.47
CA ALA A 11 35.51 -11.27 -24.99
C ALA A 11 34.19 -10.61 -25.38
N GLN A 12 33.89 -10.64 -26.67
CA GLN A 12 32.58 -10.37 -27.24
C GLN A 12 31.64 -11.50 -26.77
N ALA A 13 30.59 -11.13 -26.04
CA ALA A 13 29.50 -12.04 -25.72
C ALA A 13 28.19 -11.44 -26.23
N ASP A 14 27.45 -12.29 -26.93
CA ASP A 14 26.20 -12.03 -27.63
C ASP A 14 25.11 -11.37 -26.75
N LEU A 15 24.37 -10.46 -27.37
CA LEU A 15 23.15 -9.85 -26.88
C LEU A 15 22.02 -10.88 -26.81
N GLY A 16 21.92 -11.57 -25.69
CA GLY A 16 20.78 -12.39 -25.32
C GLY A 16 20.16 -11.84 -24.04
N THR A 17 18.96 -11.33 -24.16
CA THR A 17 18.01 -10.89 -23.15
C THR A 17 18.14 -11.55 -21.78
N MET A 18 18.75 -10.85 -20.81
CA MET A 18 18.52 -11.06 -19.38
C MET A 18 18.54 -9.72 -18.67
N SER A 19 17.36 -9.30 -18.20
CA SER A 19 17.19 -8.15 -17.33
C SER A 19 17.81 -8.48 -15.97
N GLU A 20 19.01 -7.99 -15.70
CA GLU A 20 19.64 -8.17 -14.39
C GLU A 20 18.95 -7.30 -13.33
N CYS A 21 18.41 -7.99 -12.33
CA CYS A 21 17.86 -7.40 -11.12
C CYS A 21 19.01 -6.88 -10.25
N LEU A 22 19.16 -5.57 -10.09
CA LEU A 22 20.13 -4.98 -9.18
C LEU A 22 19.71 -5.25 -7.73
N ILE A 23 20.51 -6.06 -7.03
CA ILE A 23 20.32 -6.37 -5.62
C ILE A 23 21.17 -5.39 -4.79
N GLY A 24 20.52 -4.40 -4.21
CA GLY A 24 21.16 -3.53 -3.22
C GLY A 24 21.07 -4.13 -1.82
N LYS A 25 22.21 -4.33 -1.15
CA LYS A 25 22.23 -4.73 0.26
C LYS A 25 22.35 -3.48 1.13
N THR A 26 21.34 -3.18 1.92
CA THR A 26 21.46 -2.31 3.09
C THR A 26 20.83 -3.04 4.28
N ASN A 27 21.61 -3.25 5.33
CA ASN A 27 21.21 -3.78 6.65
C ASN A 27 20.52 -5.15 6.68
N GLY A 28 20.95 -6.10 5.85
CA GLY A 28 20.46 -7.48 5.92
C GLY A 28 19.06 -7.74 5.35
N VAL A 29 18.32 -6.72 4.93
CA VAL A 29 17.00 -6.84 4.30
C VAL A 29 17.19 -6.95 2.78
N ARG A 30 16.70 -8.03 2.19
CA ARG A 30 16.74 -8.26 0.74
C ARG A 30 15.64 -7.44 0.08
N MET A 31 15.98 -6.29 -0.47
CA MET A 31 15.03 -5.42 -1.16
C MET A 31 14.97 -5.80 -2.64
N VAL A 32 13.85 -6.31 -3.11
CA VAL A 32 13.61 -6.55 -4.54
C VAL A 32 12.96 -5.31 -5.12
N ILE A 33 13.73 -4.52 -5.87
CA ILE A 33 13.22 -3.36 -6.61
C ILE A 33 12.99 -3.83 -8.05
N ALA A 34 11.73 -3.99 -8.45
CA ALA A 34 11.37 -4.20 -9.85
C ALA A 34 11.08 -2.84 -10.51
N PRO A 35 11.51 -2.63 -11.78
CA PRO A 35 11.18 -1.42 -12.50
C PRO A 35 9.68 -1.36 -12.78
N TRP A 36 9.15 -0.14 -12.76
CA TRP A 36 7.77 0.17 -13.08
C TRP A 36 7.49 -0.04 -14.58
N ASN A 37 6.90 -1.18 -14.95
CA ASN A 37 6.36 -1.40 -16.29
C ASN A 37 4.91 -1.87 -16.21
N ASN A 38 4.03 -1.14 -16.86
CA ASN A 38 2.58 -1.39 -16.91
C ASN A 38 2.22 -2.48 -17.93
N THR A 39 2.95 -3.60 -17.95
CA THR A 39 2.70 -4.72 -18.85
C THR A 39 2.53 -6.01 -18.07
N ALA A 40 1.33 -6.22 -17.50
CA ALA A 40 0.90 -7.55 -17.10
C ALA A 40 -0.15 -8.04 -18.08
N ALA A 41 0.20 -9.06 -18.84
CA ALA A 41 -0.73 -9.80 -19.70
C ALA A 41 -1.70 -10.61 -18.83
N GLY A 42 -2.98 -10.52 -19.14
CA GLY A 42 -3.97 -11.53 -18.78
C GLY A 42 -5.06 -11.12 -17.81
N ASP A 43 -5.84 -10.06 -18.14
CA ASP A 43 -7.25 -10.01 -17.79
C ASP A 43 -7.96 -8.87 -18.54
N SER A 44 -8.97 -9.16 -19.32
CA SER A 44 -9.69 -8.16 -20.12
C SER A 44 -10.40 -7.08 -19.27
N ALA A 45 -10.68 -7.36 -18.01
CA ALA A 45 -11.30 -6.41 -17.09
C ALA A 45 -10.31 -5.35 -16.57
N LEU A 46 -9.08 -5.72 -16.24
CA LEU A 46 -8.05 -4.78 -15.79
C LEU A 46 -7.43 -3.98 -16.96
N ALA A 47 -7.59 -4.42 -18.21
CA ALA A 47 -7.12 -3.69 -19.39
C ALA A 47 -7.89 -2.40 -19.68
N ALA A 48 -9.07 -2.20 -19.09
CA ALA A 48 -9.92 -1.02 -19.25
C ALA A 48 -9.75 0.03 -18.13
N LEU A 49 -8.79 -0.16 -17.22
CA LEU A 49 -8.56 0.78 -16.13
C LEU A 49 -8.00 2.12 -16.64
N PRO A 50 -8.32 3.26 -15.99
CA PRO A 50 -7.64 4.51 -16.27
C PRO A 50 -6.11 4.35 -16.18
N ALA A 51 -5.37 4.97 -17.11
CA ALA A 51 -3.94 4.75 -17.31
C ALA A 51 -3.06 5.08 -16.08
N ASP A 52 -3.56 5.91 -15.18
CA ASP A 52 -2.87 6.34 -13.95
C ASP A 52 -3.32 5.55 -12.69
N TRP A 53 -4.25 4.60 -12.83
CA TRP A 53 -4.54 3.64 -11.77
C TRP A 53 -3.41 2.61 -11.68
N LEU A 54 -3.22 2.05 -10.49
CA LEU A 54 -2.08 1.20 -10.18
C LEU A 54 -2.55 -0.25 -10.03
N VAL A 55 -2.00 -1.12 -10.88
CA VAL A 55 -2.07 -2.57 -10.67
C VAL A 55 -0.77 -2.99 -9.98
N PRO A 56 -0.82 -3.54 -8.75
CA PRO A 56 0.37 -3.95 -8.03
C PRO A 56 1.28 -4.88 -8.84
N GLN A 57 2.53 -4.51 -9.00
CA GLN A 57 3.56 -5.34 -9.64
C GLN A 57 4.29 -6.12 -8.55
N TRP A 58 3.86 -7.34 -8.33
CA TRP A 58 4.38 -8.27 -7.33
C TRP A 58 4.10 -9.72 -7.74
N PRO A 59 4.84 -10.73 -7.24
CA PRO A 59 4.64 -12.12 -7.63
C PRO A 59 3.49 -12.78 -6.86
N ALA A 60 2.36 -12.06 -6.71
CA ALA A 60 1.18 -12.65 -6.11
C ALA A 60 0.63 -13.77 -6.99
N PRO A 61 0.00 -14.80 -6.39
CA PRO A 61 -0.65 -15.86 -7.13
C PRO A 61 -1.70 -15.36 -8.12
N ALA A 62 -1.89 -16.05 -9.23
CA ALA A 62 -2.80 -15.65 -10.29
C ALA A 62 -4.27 -15.48 -9.84
N TRP A 63 -4.67 -16.07 -8.74
CA TRP A 63 -5.99 -15.90 -8.14
C TRP A 63 -6.12 -14.68 -7.22
N VAL A 64 -5.04 -13.96 -6.96
CA VAL A 64 -5.05 -12.69 -6.22
C VAL A 64 -5.14 -11.55 -7.22
N ARG A 65 -6.10 -10.66 -7.02
CA ARG A 65 -6.27 -9.44 -7.78
C ARG A 65 -6.16 -8.25 -6.86
N ALA A 66 -5.56 -7.18 -7.35
CA ALA A 66 -5.45 -5.94 -6.59
C ALA A 66 -5.37 -4.73 -7.52
N VAL A 67 -5.91 -3.60 -7.06
CA VAL A 67 -5.89 -2.33 -7.79
C VAL A 67 -5.89 -1.17 -6.79
N ALA A 68 -5.24 -0.07 -7.16
CA ALA A 68 -5.37 1.19 -6.46
C ALA A 68 -5.76 2.30 -7.45
N SER A 69 -6.77 3.10 -7.08
CA SER A 69 -7.17 4.25 -7.90
C SER A 69 -6.18 5.40 -7.79
N SER A 70 -6.20 6.26 -8.79
CA SER A 70 -5.72 7.63 -8.70
C SER A 70 -6.89 8.58 -8.35
N ARG A 71 -6.67 9.88 -8.45
CA ARG A 71 -7.73 10.89 -8.32
C ARG A 71 -8.58 11.08 -9.58
N THR A 72 -8.22 10.44 -10.70
CA THR A 72 -8.86 10.63 -12.02
C THR A 72 -9.85 9.52 -12.35
N GLY A 73 -10.74 9.77 -13.34
CA GLY A 73 -11.67 8.78 -13.84
C GLY A 73 -13.06 8.80 -13.23
N GLY A 74 -13.39 9.79 -12.39
CA GLY A 74 -14.68 9.95 -11.75
C GLY A 74 -15.46 11.19 -12.21
N VAL A 75 -16.53 11.52 -11.46
CA VAL A 75 -17.49 12.59 -11.79
C VAL A 75 -17.53 13.73 -10.76
N SER A 76 -16.87 13.60 -9.62
CA SER A 76 -16.86 14.65 -8.60
C SER A 76 -16.21 15.93 -9.10
N LEU A 77 -16.75 17.08 -8.66
CA LEU A 77 -16.22 18.41 -8.98
C LEU A 77 -15.14 18.82 -7.97
N ALA A 78 -14.45 19.94 -8.26
CA ALA A 78 -13.44 20.49 -7.34
C ALA A 78 -14.07 20.80 -5.96
N PRO A 79 -13.37 20.51 -4.84
CA PRO A 79 -11.97 20.09 -4.71
C PRO A 79 -11.76 18.56 -4.81
N TYR A 80 -12.80 17.79 -5.12
CA TYR A 80 -12.82 16.33 -5.15
C TYR A 80 -12.58 15.73 -6.54
N ASN A 81 -12.22 16.54 -7.52
CA ASN A 81 -12.09 16.16 -8.92
C ASN A 81 -10.97 15.12 -9.14
N SER A 82 -11.36 13.95 -9.66
CA SER A 82 -12.72 13.56 -10.04
C SER A 82 -13.18 12.26 -9.38
N MET A 83 -12.28 11.33 -9.01
CA MET A 83 -12.58 9.96 -8.52
C MET A 83 -12.57 9.91 -7.00
N ASN A 84 -13.36 10.79 -6.34
CA ASN A 84 -13.53 10.68 -4.90
C ASN A 84 -14.40 9.49 -4.54
N LEU A 85 -13.87 8.59 -3.70
CA LEU A 85 -14.55 7.40 -3.19
C LEU A 85 -14.97 7.54 -1.72
N GLY A 86 -14.56 8.64 -1.05
CA GLY A 86 -14.88 8.93 0.35
C GLY A 86 -16.25 9.60 0.52
N ASP A 87 -17.11 9.00 1.33
CA ASP A 87 -18.45 9.51 1.66
C ASP A 87 -18.48 10.40 2.93
N HIS A 88 -17.34 10.57 3.57
CA HIS A 88 -17.15 11.31 4.83
C HIS A 88 -16.35 12.61 4.66
N VAL A 89 -16.25 13.13 3.43
CA VAL A 89 -15.39 14.30 3.11
C VAL A 89 -16.16 15.50 2.59
N GLU A 90 -17.49 15.52 2.76
CA GLU A 90 -18.39 16.59 2.36
C GLU A 90 -18.48 16.84 0.83
N ASP A 91 -18.27 15.79 0.03
CA ASP A 91 -18.58 15.80 -1.41
C ASP A 91 -20.07 15.55 -1.64
N ASP A 92 -20.55 15.84 -2.85
CA ASP A 92 -21.90 15.48 -3.27
C ASP A 92 -22.13 13.97 -3.19
N PRO A 93 -23.10 13.48 -2.39
CA PRO A 93 -23.36 12.05 -2.21
C PRO A 93 -23.67 11.31 -3.51
N ALA A 94 -24.33 11.96 -4.47
CA ALA A 94 -24.65 11.36 -5.76
C ALA A 94 -23.39 11.14 -6.61
N SER A 95 -22.47 12.09 -6.58
CA SER A 95 -21.17 11.96 -7.24
C SER A 95 -20.33 10.85 -6.63
N VAL A 96 -20.28 10.74 -5.29
CA VAL A 96 -19.58 9.66 -4.59
C VAL A 96 -20.19 8.29 -4.92
N ALA A 97 -21.52 8.18 -4.90
CA ALA A 97 -22.22 6.95 -5.28
C ALA A 97 -21.90 6.55 -6.73
N ARG A 98 -21.87 7.50 -7.65
CA ARG A 98 -21.50 7.27 -9.04
C ARG A 98 -20.03 6.83 -9.18
N ASN A 99 -19.10 7.45 -8.47
CA ASN A 99 -17.70 7.06 -8.45
C ASN A 99 -17.53 5.63 -7.91
N ARG A 100 -18.23 5.26 -6.83
CA ARG A 100 -18.22 3.89 -6.29
C ARG A 100 -18.78 2.86 -7.27
N GLN A 101 -19.80 3.23 -8.08
CA GLN A 101 -20.29 2.38 -9.17
C GLN A 101 -19.21 2.20 -10.26
N ILE A 102 -18.57 3.29 -10.70
CA ILE A 102 -17.46 3.23 -11.67
C ILE A 102 -16.33 2.35 -11.14
N TRP A 103 -15.90 2.57 -9.90
CA TRP A 103 -14.90 1.74 -9.23
C TRP A 103 -15.27 0.25 -9.26
N GLN A 104 -16.47 -0.09 -8.85
CA GLN A 104 -16.93 -1.48 -8.79
C GLN A 104 -17.02 -2.13 -10.17
N GLN A 105 -17.46 -1.38 -11.20
CA GLN A 105 -17.48 -1.86 -12.59
C GLN A 105 -16.08 -2.12 -13.14
N LEU A 106 -15.13 -1.21 -12.89
CA LEU A 106 -13.74 -1.34 -13.35
C LEU A 106 -12.96 -2.42 -12.59
N ALA A 107 -13.15 -2.53 -11.29
CA ALA A 107 -12.53 -3.58 -10.48
C ALA A 107 -13.16 -4.96 -10.72
N GLY A 108 -14.41 -5.01 -11.21
CA GLY A 108 -15.14 -6.26 -11.47
C GLY A 108 -15.42 -7.09 -10.21
N VAL A 109 -15.45 -6.45 -9.03
CA VAL A 109 -15.58 -7.11 -7.74
C VAL A 109 -16.42 -6.27 -6.77
N ARG A 110 -17.09 -6.91 -5.86
CA ARG A 110 -17.82 -6.24 -4.78
C ARG A 110 -16.84 -5.69 -3.75
N SER A 111 -16.74 -4.39 -3.65
CA SER A 111 -15.87 -3.69 -2.68
C SER A 111 -16.61 -3.42 -1.38
N VAL A 112 -15.99 -3.77 -0.26
CA VAL A 112 -16.45 -3.40 1.08
C VAL A 112 -15.60 -2.23 1.58
N PHE A 113 -16.25 -1.07 1.76
CA PHE A 113 -15.62 0.13 2.31
C PHE A 113 -15.80 0.16 3.82
N LEU A 114 -14.73 0.47 4.55
CA LEU A 114 -14.71 0.54 6.01
C LEU A 114 -14.93 1.97 6.51
N GLN A 115 -15.51 2.10 7.68
CA GLN A 115 -15.40 3.33 8.47
C GLN A 115 -14.06 3.33 9.20
N GLN A 116 -13.05 3.92 8.58
CA GLN A 116 -11.67 3.99 9.09
C GLN A 116 -11.56 5.07 10.15
N VAL A 117 -11.02 4.71 11.32
CA VAL A 117 -10.94 5.60 12.51
C VAL A 117 -9.50 5.78 13.00
N HIS A 118 -8.52 5.36 12.20
CA HIS A 118 -7.09 5.33 12.57
C HIS A 118 -6.81 4.42 13.78
N GLY A 119 -7.60 3.36 13.93
CA GLY A 119 -7.46 2.31 14.92
C GLY A 119 -6.61 1.14 14.42
N VAL A 120 -6.77 -0.01 15.06
CA VAL A 120 -6.04 -1.25 14.72
C VAL A 120 -6.99 -2.43 14.51
N GLU A 121 -8.30 -2.20 14.53
CA GLU A 121 -9.30 -3.25 14.35
C GLU A 121 -9.28 -3.80 12.94
N VAL A 122 -9.47 -5.13 12.85
CA VAL A 122 -9.47 -5.89 11.59
C VAL A 122 -10.81 -6.58 11.42
N ALA A 123 -11.55 -6.19 10.39
CA ALA A 123 -12.79 -6.83 10.00
C ALA A 123 -12.51 -8.11 9.20
N GLU A 124 -13.15 -9.20 9.56
CA GLU A 124 -13.27 -10.37 8.70
C GLU A 124 -14.48 -10.17 7.79
N LEU A 125 -14.25 -10.22 6.48
CA LEU A 125 -15.33 -10.08 5.50
C LEU A 125 -15.81 -11.48 5.12
N ASP A 126 -16.98 -11.83 5.64
CA ASP A 126 -17.73 -13.04 5.34
C ASP A 126 -19.00 -12.73 4.53
N ASP A 127 -19.80 -13.74 4.21
CA ASP A 127 -21.06 -13.57 3.47
C ASP A 127 -22.07 -12.71 4.24
N ALA A 128 -22.07 -12.79 5.57
CA ALA A 128 -23.00 -12.02 6.41
C ALA A 128 -22.60 -10.53 6.45
N SER A 129 -21.31 -10.22 6.67
CA SER A 129 -20.79 -8.86 6.69
C SER A 129 -20.94 -8.15 5.33
N THR A 130 -20.90 -8.91 4.24
CA THR A 130 -21.08 -8.38 2.89
C THR A 130 -22.53 -8.08 2.55
N GLN A 131 -23.51 -8.70 3.24
CA GLN A 131 -24.93 -8.46 3.06
C GLN A 131 -25.48 -7.40 4.01
N ALA A 132 -24.78 -7.13 5.10
CA ALA A 132 -25.19 -6.15 6.09
C ALA A 132 -25.11 -4.72 5.51
N SER A 133 -26.15 -3.93 5.72
CA SER A 133 -26.19 -2.50 5.40
C SER A 133 -25.45 -1.65 6.45
N SER A 134 -24.86 -2.26 7.49
CA SER A 134 -24.16 -1.58 8.56
C SER A 134 -22.72 -1.25 8.17
N LEU A 135 -22.29 -0.04 8.51
CA LEU A 135 -20.91 0.39 8.37
C LEU A 135 -20.00 -0.46 9.27
N VAL A 136 -18.98 -1.05 8.68
CA VAL A 136 -17.96 -1.82 9.41
C VAL A 136 -16.89 -0.86 9.91
N VAL A 137 -16.80 -0.66 11.22
CA VAL A 137 -15.78 0.20 11.85
C VAL A 137 -14.48 -0.60 12.02
N ALA A 138 -13.51 -0.35 11.18
CA ALA A 138 -12.20 -1.00 11.21
C ALA A 138 -11.20 -0.22 10.36
N ASP A 139 -9.89 -0.45 10.58
CA ASP A 139 -8.81 0.11 9.77
C ASP A 139 -8.09 -0.96 8.93
N ALA A 140 -8.51 -2.21 9.05
CA ALA A 140 -8.08 -3.29 8.16
C ALA A 140 -9.25 -4.25 7.91
N ALA A 141 -9.13 -5.00 6.82
CA ALA A 141 -10.05 -6.09 6.52
C ALA A 141 -9.29 -7.28 5.94
N CYS A 142 -9.82 -8.48 6.12
CA CYS A 142 -9.30 -9.71 5.52
C CYS A 142 -10.45 -10.62 5.08
N THR A 143 -10.16 -11.50 4.11
CA THR A 143 -11.13 -12.48 3.62
C THR A 143 -10.45 -13.67 2.98
N GLY A 144 -11.08 -14.85 3.11
CA GLY A 144 -10.80 -16.04 2.30
C GLY A 144 -11.89 -16.30 1.24
N ILE A 145 -12.88 -15.41 1.10
CA ILE A 145 -14.02 -15.56 0.20
C ILE A 145 -13.72 -14.92 -1.15
N PRO A 146 -13.85 -15.65 -2.28
CA PRO A 146 -13.72 -15.08 -3.62
C PRO A 146 -14.82 -14.05 -3.93
N GLY A 147 -14.49 -13.04 -4.75
CA GLY A 147 -15.45 -12.06 -5.23
C GLY A 147 -15.81 -10.95 -4.22
N VAL A 148 -15.12 -10.91 -3.07
CA VAL A 148 -15.22 -9.84 -2.08
C VAL A 148 -13.88 -9.13 -1.95
N ALA A 149 -13.86 -7.81 -2.09
CA ALA A 149 -12.63 -7.02 -1.98
C ALA A 149 -12.51 -6.31 -0.63
N CYS A 150 -11.38 -6.53 0.05
CA CYS A 150 -10.92 -5.69 1.14
C CYS A 150 -10.49 -4.35 0.57
N THR A 151 -11.17 -3.26 0.90
CA THR A 151 -10.97 -1.94 0.29
C THR A 151 -10.62 -0.89 1.32
N ILE A 152 -9.50 -0.22 1.12
CA ILE A 152 -8.96 0.82 2.01
C ILE A 152 -8.99 2.16 1.28
N GLN A 153 -9.48 3.20 1.95
CA GLN A 153 -9.53 4.57 1.45
C GLN A 153 -8.37 5.40 2.01
N VAL A 154 -7.72 6.20 1.15
CA VAL A 154 -6.56 6.99 1.54
C VAL A 154 -6.53 8.36 0.87
N ALA A 155 -5.96 9.32 1.58
CA ALA A 155 -5.38 10.57 1.09
C ALA A 155 -4.25 10.93 2.05
N ASP A 156 -3.05 10.42 1.77
CA ASP A 156 -1.78 10.47 2.51
C ASP A 156 -1.45 9.27 3.39
N CYS A 157 -2.41 8.63 4.08
CA CYS A 157 -2.11 7.39 4.80
C CYS A 157 -1.70 6.27 3.82
N LEU A 158 -0.91 5.31 4.31
CA LEU A 158 -0.38 4.21 3.50
C LEU A 158 -1.41 3.08 3.38
N PRO A 159 -1.88 2.71 2.19
CA PRO A 159 -2.61 1.46 2.01
C PRO A 159 -1.61 0.31 1.90
N VAL A 160 -1.84 -0.76 2.67
CA VAL A 160 -1.04 -1.99 2.63
C VAL A 160 -1.95 -3.13 2.23
N LEU A 161 -1.59 -3.84 1.16
CA LEU A 161 -2.28 -5.05 0.69
C LEU A 161 -1.42 -6.26 1.03
N MET A 162 -2.01 -7.32 1.57
CA MET A 162 -1.32 -8.54 1.96
C MET A 162 -1.98 -9.77 1.36
N CYS A 163 -1.17 -10.75 0.96
CA CYS A 163 -1.63 -12.07 0.57
C CYS A 163 -0.60 -13.14 0.94
N HIS A 164 -1.00 -14.40 0.81
CA HIS A 164 -0.10 -15.54 0.98
C HIS A 164 0.18 -16.21 -0.38
N ALA A 165 1.43 -16.64 -0.59
CA ALA A 165 1.87 -17.22 -1.88
C ALA A 165 1.16 -18.55 -2.26
N ARG A 166 0.70 -19.30 -1.27
CA ARG A 166 0.14 -20.65 -1.45
C ARG A 166 -1.28 -20.83 -0.92
N GLN A 167 -1.78 -19.85 -0.14
CA GLN A 167 -3.10 -19.92 0.50
C GLN A 167 -4.05 -18.85 -0.04
N ARG A 168 -5.32 -19.21 -0.16
CA ARG A 168 -6.36 -18.31 -0.66
C ARG A 168 -6.88 -17.42 0.46
N ILE A 169 -6.06 -16.46 0.85
CA ILE A 169 -6.39 -15.46 1.86
C ILE A 169 -5.74 -14.13 1.52
N VAL A 170 -6.46 -13.04 1.71
CA VAL A 170 -6.02 -11.68 1.42
C VAL A 170 -6.46 -10.72 2.51
N GLY A 171 -5.77 -9.60 2.62
CA GLY A 171 -6.14 -8.52 3.52
C GLY A 171 -5.62 -7.18 3.07
N ALA A 172 -6.25 -6.11 3.58
CA ALA A 172 -5.86 -4.74 3.33
C ALA A 172 -5.87 -3.95 4.63
N ALA A 173 -4.91 -3.04 4.81
CA ALA A 173 -4.81 -2.18 5.99
C ALA A 173 -4.64 -0.71 5.63
N HIS A 174 -5.32 0.15 6.39
CA HIS A 174 -5.14 1.60 6.42
C HIS A 174 -4.04 1.95 7.45
N ALA A 175 -2.81 2.06 6.97
CA ALA A 175 -1.66 2.34 7.82
C ALA A 175 -1.37 3.85 7.87
N GLY A 176 -2.25 4.63 8.49
CA GLY A 176 -1.92 5.95 9.02
C GLY A 176 -0.92 5.80 10.17
N TRP A 177 -0.19 6.86 10.54
CA TRP A 177 0.85 6.74 11.57
C TRP A 177 0.31 6.21 12.91
N ARG A 178 -0.94 6.60 13.31
CA ARG A 178 -1.56 6.11 14.54
C ARG A 178 -1.85 4.62 14.48
N SER A 179 -2.48 4.18 13.39
CA SER A 179 -2.78 2.76 13.16
C SER A 179 -1.50 1.94 13.04
N LEU A 180 -0.48 2.47 12.36
CA LEU A 180 0.80 1.79 12.16
C LEU A 180 1.59 1.67 13.46
N ALA A 181 1.67 2.72 14.28
CA ALA A 181 2.33 2.68 15.58
C ALA A 181 1.59 1.77 16.57
N GLY A 182 0.26 1.85 16.56
CA GLY A 182 -0.60 1.12 17.49
C GLY A 182 -0.31 1.43 18.94
N GLN A 183 -0.58 0.45 19.82
CA GLN A 183 -0.26 0.52 21.23
C GLN A 183 0.82 -0.51 21.57
N GLN A 184 1.87 -0.09 22.26
CA GLN A 184 2.99 -0.96 22.66
C GLN A 184 3.60 -1.77 21.51
N GLY A 185 3.66 -1.17 20.33
CA GLY A 185 4.19 -1.83 19.15
C GLY A 185 3.25 -2.83 18.47
N GLN A 186 1.98 -2.87 18.84
CA GLN A 186 0.95 -3.66 18.18
C GLN A 186 0.06 -2.74 17.35
N GLY A 187 0.46 -2.54 16.10
CA GLY A 187 -0.26 -1.71 15.13
C GLY A 187 -1.19 -2.53 14.22
N VAL A 188 -1.77 -1.84 13.26
CA VAL A 188 -2.74 -2.43 12.32
C VAL A 188 -2.14 -3.55 11.46
N LEU A 189 -0.83 -3.51 11.15
CA LEU A 189 -0.17 -4.55 10.36
C LEU A 189 0.03 -5.83 11.17
N GLU A 190 0.41 -5.73 12.45
CA GLU A 190 0.51 -6.86 13.35
C GLU A 190 -0.86 -7.51 13.55
N ARG A 191 -1.89 -6.71 13.77
CA ARG A 191 -3.27 -7.21 13.92
C ARG A 191 -3.79 -7.88 12.65
N LEU A 192 -3.50 -7.29 11.48
CA LEU A 192 -3.89 -7.90 10.22
C LEU A 192 -3.21 -9.25 10.01
N LEU A 193 -1.88 -9.32 10.18
CA LEU A 193 -1.15 -10.58 10.00
C LEU A 193 -1.62 -11.65 10.98
N GLN A 194 -1.78 -11.32 12.27
CA GLN A 194 -2.33 -12.23 13.28
C GLN A 194 -3.71 -12.78 12.88
N LYS A 195 -4.58 -11.91 12.37
CA LYS A 195 -5.92 -12.32 11.92
C LYS A 195 -5.86 -13.23 10.69
N LEU A 196 -5.02 -12.90 9.71
CA LEU A 196 -4.79 -13.72 8.52
C LEU A 196 -4.25 -15.11 8.88
N GLN A 197 -3.27 -15.19 9.79
CA GLN A 197 -2.73 -16.46 10.29
C GLN A 197 -3.78 -17.29 11.05
N ALA A 198 -4.60 -16.63 11.87
CA ALA A 198 -5.68 -17.31 12.60
C ALA A 198 -6.76 -17.90 11.68
N LEU A 199 -7.07 -17.21 10.57
CA LEU A 199 -8.03 -17.68 9.58
C LEU A 199 -7.46 -18.75 8.64
N CYS A 200 -6.14 -18.86 8.54
CA CYS A 200 -5.48 -19.82 7.68
C CYS A 200 -4.29 -20.49 8.42
N PRO A 201 -4.55 -21.38 9.38
CA PRO A 201 -3.49 -22.05 10.15
C PRO A 201 -2.53 -22.90 9.32
N ALA A 202 -2.92 -23.24 8.08
CA ALA A 202 -2.06 -23.95 7.14
C ALA A 202 -1.09 -23.04 6.38
N ALA A 203 -1.19 -21.71 6.54
CA ALA A 203 -0.25 -20.78 5.97
C ALA A 203 1.07 -20.84 6.74
N ASP A 204 2.16 -21.09 6.03
CA ASP A 204 3.50 -21.02 6.59
C ASP A 204 4.00 -19.56 6.65
N ASP A 205 4.97 -19.29 7.51
CA ASP A 205 5.47 -17.94 7.74
C ASP A 205 6.21 -17.37 6.51
N ASP A 206 6.77 -18.21 5.64
CA ASP A 206 7.56 -17.79 4.48
C ASP A 206 6.71 -17.34 3.28
N GLY A 207 5.41 -17.61 3.30
CA GLY A 207 4.51 -17.31 2.16
C GLY A 207 3.90 -15.93 2.16
N TRP A 208 4.05 -15.14 3.21
CA TRP A 208 3.44 -13.82 3.31
C TRP A 208 4.15 -12.79 2.46
N MET A 209 3.36 -12.00 1.73
CA MET A 209 3.84 -10.87 0.96
C MET A 209 2.93 -9.66 1.11
N ALA A 210 3.52 -8.48 0.96
CA ALA A 210 2.82 -7.21 1.07
C ALA A 210 3.13 -6.29 -0.11
N TRP A 211 2.14 -5.49 -0.51
CA TRP A 211 2.32 -4.37 -1.44
C TRP A 211 1.94 -3.08 -0.73
N LEU A 212 2.82 -2.09 -0.82
CA LEU A 212 2.64 -0.76 -0.27
C LEU A 212 2.20 0.18 -1.39
N GLY A 213 1.06 0.85 -1.20
CA GLY A 213 0.53 1.80 -2.17
C GLY A 213 1.06 3.23 -1.98
N PRO A 214 0.53 4.20 -2.78
CA PRO A 214 0.87 5.60 -2.63
C PRO A 214 0.48 6.15 -1.26
N CYS A 215 1.39 6.94 -0.66
CA CYS A 215 1.16 7.66 0.59
C CYS A 215 1.94 8.97 0.59
N ILE A 216 1.81 9.77 1.64
CA ILE A 216 2.65 10.95 1.81
C ILE A 216 4.11 10.52 1.97
N GLY A 217 4.99 11.09 1.16
CA GLY A 217 6.40 10.72 1.12
C GLY A 217 7.25 11.43 2.18
N PRO A 218 8.50 10.94 2.40
CA PRO A 218 9.37 11.40 3.47
C PRO A 218 9.86 12.85 3.33
N ARG A 219 9.66 13.48 2.17
CA ARG A 219 10.00 14.90 1.97
C ARG A 219 8.85 15.85 2.30
N ALA A 220 7.65 15.32 2.60
CA ALA A 220 6.43 16.10 2.82
C ALA A 220 5.73 15.76 4.14
N PHE A 221 6.05 14.62 4.73
CA PHE A 221 5.40 14.16 5.95
C PHE A 221 6.08 14.73 7.21
N GLU A 222 5.87 16.04 7.45
CA GLU A 222 6.29 16.68 8.71
C GLU A 222 5.41 16.20 9.86
N VAL A 223 6.06 15.76 10.94
CA VAL A 223 5.44 15.24 12.18
C VAL A 223 6.11 15.83 13.41
N GLY A 224 5.50 15.67 14.58
CA GLY A 224 6.06 16.10 15.87
C GLY A 224 6.85 15.00 16.58
N ASP A 225 7.42 15.37 17.75
CA ASP A 225 8.15 14.43 18.61
C ASP A 225 7.28 13.26 19.08
N GLU A 226 5.99 13.47 19.23
CA GLU A 226 5.04 12.43 19.62
C GLU A 226 5.00 11.26 18.62
N VAL A 227 5.11 11.57 17.32
CA VAL A 227 5.13 10.53 16.28
C VAL A 227 6.49 9.82 16.27
N HIS A 228 7.58 10.56 16.35
CA HIS A 228 8.92 10.00 16.46
C HIS A 228 9.02 9.05 17.66
N ALA A 229 8.59 9.50 18.85
CA ALA A 229 8.62 8.72 20.08
C ALA A 229 7.76 7.45 20.00
N ALA A 230 6.56 7.53 19.38
CA ALA A 230 5.66 6.39 19.23
C ALA A 230 6.29 5.20 18.49
N PHE A 231 7.19 5.46 17.56
CA PHE A 231 7.89 4.41 16.82
C PHE A 231 9.23 4.03 17.46
N VAL A 232 10.06 5.00 17.81
CA VAL A 232 11.45 4.74 18.24
C VAL A 232 11.52 4.11 19.62
N GLN A 233 10.58 4.39 20.52
CA GLN A 233 10.53 3.76 21.84
C GLN A 233 10.23 2.26 21.77
N THR A 234 9.44 1.82 20.79
CA THR A 234 9.09 0.40 20.63
C THR A 234 10.02 -0.34 19.68
N GLN A 235 10.60 0.37 18.71
CA GLN A 235 11.50 -0.17 17.69
C GLN A 235 12.62 0.84 17.39
N PRO A 236 13.78 0.80 18.09
CA PRO A 236 14.86 1.79 17.93
C PRO A 236 15.34 1.96 16.48
N ALA A 237 15.32 0.90 15.67
CA ALA A 237 15.67 0.95 14.24
C ALA A 237 14.77 1.91 13.44
N ALA A 238 13.57 2.24 13.92
CA ALA A 238 12.68 3.19 13.29
C ALA A 238 13.25 4.62 13.23
N ALA A 239 14.24 4.95 14.05
CA ALA A 239 14.93 6.24 14.00
C ALA A 239 15.49 6.56 12.60
N ALA A 240 15.89 5.54 11.82
CA ALA A 240 16.36 5.71 10.45
C ALA A 240 15.29 6.21 9.47
N CYS A 241 14.00 6.12 9.83
CA CYS A 241 12.87 6.62 9.05
C CYS A 241 12.51 8.07 9.37
N PHE A 242 13.29 8.76 10.20
CA PHE A 242 13.04 10.14 10.59
C PHE A 242 14.25 11.02 10.30
N VAL A 243 13.99 12.19 9.75
CA VAL A 243 15.01 13.24 9.53
C VAL A 243 14.58 14.45 10.33
N ALA A 244 15.42 14.85 11.30
CA ALA A 244 15.16 16.06 12.09
C ALA A 244 15.08 17.30 11.21
N GLN A 245 14.12 18.18 11.51
CA GLN A 245 13.95 19.48 10.84
C GLN A 245 14.36 20.62 11.79
N PRO A 246 15.64 20.96 11.86
CA PRO A 246 16.14 22.02 12.76
C PRO A 246 15.88 23.43 12.20
N ALA A 247 14.85 23.63 11.38
CA ALA A 247 14.54 24.95 10.85
C ALA A 247 14.30 25.95 11.98
N ALA A 248 14.89 27.15 11.84
CA ALA A 248 14.96 28.22 12.82
C ALA A 248 13.70 28.32 13.72
N GLY A 249 13.85 28.00 15.00
CA GLY A 249 12.80 28.11 16.01
C GLY A 249 11.79 26.95 16.11
N LYS A 250 11.93 25.87 15.33
CA LYS A 250 11.07 24.69 15.38
C LYS A 250 11.82 23.47 15.95
N CYS A 251 12.02 23.43 17.26
CA CYS A 251 12.40 22.19 17.93
C CYS A 251 11.26 21.17 17.86
N GLY A 252 11.61 19.87 17.76
CA GLY A 252 10.62 18.79 17.84
C GLY A 252 9.83 18.53 16.55
N LYS A 253 10.40 18.87 15.38
CA LYS A 253 9.83 18.55 14.06
C LYS A 253 10.72 17.59 13.27
N TRP A 254 10.07 16.64 12.60
CA TRP A 254 10.70 15.57 11.86
C TRP A 254 10.02 15.39 10.50
N LEU A 255 10.78 15.00 9.50
CA LEU A 255 10.24 14.39 8.30
C LEU A 255 10.27 12.87 8.48
N ALA A 256 9.11 12.22 8.31
CA ALA A 256 8.95 10.78 8.53
C ALA A 256 8.74 10.02 7.22
N ASP A 257 9.33 8.84 7.12
CA ASP A 257 9.10 7.89 6.03
C ASP A 257 8.07 6.83 6.45
N LEU A 258 6.81 7.07 6.11
CA LEU A 258 5.71 6.18 6.49
C LEU A 258 5.82 4.79 5.84
N ALA A 259 6.26 4.73 4.58
CA ALA A 259 6.49 3.46 3.89
C ALA A 259 7.70 2.70 4.45
N GLY A 260 8.76 3.42 4.82
CA GLY A 260 9.93 2.86 5.53
C GLY A 260 9.56 2.27 6.88
N LEU A 261 8.75 2.98 7.68
CA LEU A 261 8.22 2.50 8.96
C LEU A 261 7.39 1.22 8.78
N ALA A 262 6.52 1.17 7.77
CA ALA A 262 5.74 -0.03 7.47
C ALA A 262 6.64 -1.22 7.08
N ARG A 263 7.70 -1.00 6.28
CA ARG A 263 8.68 -2.04 5.92
C ARG A 263 9.40 -2.59 7.14
N LEU A 264 9.82 -1.74 8.08
CA LEU A 264 10.44 -2.18 9.32
C LEU A 264 9.50 -3.03 10.17
N ARG A 265 8.22 -2.65 10.25
CA ARG A 265 7.21 -3.43 10.99
C ARG A 265 6.97 -4.79 10.33
N LEU A 266 6.78 -4.83 9.00
CA LEU A 266 6.61 -6.06 8.23
C LEU A 266 7.82 -6.99 8.38
N ALA A 267 9.04 -6.45 8.27
CA ALA A 267 10.26 -7.23 8.45
C ALA A 267 10.39 -7.82 9.86
N ALA A 268 10.00 -7.08 10.91
CA ALA A 268 9.99 -7.58 12.28
C ALA A 268 8.99 -8.72 12.51
N MET A 269 7.93 -8.81 11.70
CA MET A 269 6.95 -9.89 11.71
C MET A 269 7.33 -11.07 10.78
N GLY A 270 8.51 -11.05 10.14
CA GLY A 270 8.95 -12.08 9.20
C GLY A 270 8.48 -11.87 7.76
N VAL A 271 7.68 -10.84 7.45
CA VAL A 271 7.23 -10.55 6.07
C VAL A 271 8.34 -9.82 5.31
N GLN A 272 9.18 -10.59 4.59
CA GLN A 272 10.33 -10.07 3.84
C GLN A 272 9.98 -9.66 2.40
N ALA A 273 8.93 -10.25 1.82
CA ALA A 273 8.47 -10.00 0.46
C ALA A 273 7.59 -8.76 0.40
N VAL A 274 8.20 -7.56 0.36
CA VAL A 274 7.49 -6.27 0.36
C VAL A 274 7.76 -5.49 -0.91
N TYR A 275 6.71 -5.18 -1.65
CA TYR A 275 6.70 -4.56 -2.98
C TYR A 275 6.05 -3.18 -2.97
N GLY A 276 6.07 -2.51 -4.12
CA GLY A 276 5.43 -1.20 -4.32
C GLY A 276 6.24 -0.05 -3.76
N ASN A 277 5.59 0.86 -3.07
CA ASN A 277 6.13 2.14 -2.61
C ASN A 277 7.50 2.01 -1.95
N ASN A 278 8.50 2.60 -2.58
CA ASN A 278 9.91 2.60 -2.15
C ASN A 278 10.35 3.96 -1.57
N SER A 279 9.39 4.78 -1.15
CA SER A 279 9.59 6.13 -0.60
C SER A 279 10.06 7.17 -1.63
N SER A 280 10.06 6.84 -2.93
CA SER A 280 10.40 7.81 -3.98
C SER A 280 9.28 8.82 -4.23
N LEU A 281 9.59 9.91 -4.94
CA LEU A 281 8.64 11.00 -5.22
C LEU A 281 7.44 10.57 -6.06
N GLU A 282 7.56 9.54 -6.87
CA GLU A 282 6.48 9.03 -7.72
C GLU A 282 5.33 8.41 -6.91
N TRP A 283 5.60 7.95 -5.69
CA TRP A 283 4.62 7.40 -4.76
C TRP A 283 4.04 8.44 -3.80
N CYS A 284 4.61 9.66 -3.79
CA CYS A 284 4.22 10.68 -2.82
C CYS A 284 2.92 11.36 -3.22
N THR A 285 1.86 11.16 -2.44
CA THR A 285 0.54 11.77 -2.66
C THR A 285 0.59 13.29 -2.62
N PHE A 286 1.40 13.87 -1.74
CA PHE A 286 1.58 15.32 -1.63
C PHE A 286 2.27 15.91 -2.87
N SER A 287 3.29 15.23 -3.41
CA SER A 287 4.13 15.75 -4.49
C SER A 287 3.57 15.47 -5.89
N GLN A 288 2.52 14.63 -6.00
CA GLN A 288 1.91 14.24 -7.27
C GLN A 288 0.44 14.70 -7.38
N PRO A 289 0.17 16.03 -7.41
CA PRO A 289 -1.19 16.56 -7.34
C PRO A 289 -2.08 16.19 -8.51
N GLN A 290 -1.50 15.84 -9.66
CA GLN A 290 -2.27 15.41 -10.84
C GLN A 290 -2.76 13.95 -10.71
N ARG A 291 -2.07 13.13 -9.88
CA ARG A 291 -2.38 11.70 -9.74
C ARG A 291 -3.12 11.38 -8.46
N PHE A 292 -2.84 12.10 -7.36
CA PHE A 292 -3.29 11.69 -6.04
C PHE A 292 -3.96 12.83 -5.27
N PHE A 293 -5.00 12.49 -4.53
CA PHE A 293 -5.52 13.33 -3.45
C PHE A 293 -4.53 13.35 -2.29
N SER A 294 -4.40 14.50 -1.63
CA SER A 294 -3.58 14.65 -0.44
C SER A 294 -4.26 15.57 0.56
N TYR A 295 -4.57 15.04 1.73
CA TYR A 295 -5.16 15.83 2.82
C TYR A 295 -4.17 16.89 3.36
N ARG A 296 -2.91 16.53 3.47
CA ARG A 296 -1.84 17.43 3.94
C ARG A 296 -1.65 18.64 3.02
N ARG A 297 -1.79 18.44 1.71
CA ARG A 297 -1.65 19.50 0.72
C ARG A 297 -2.91 20.36 0.62
N ASP A 298 -4.08 19.73 0.53
CA ASP A 298 -5.32 20.35 0.06
C ASP A 298 -6.31 20.63 1.21
N GLY A 299 -6.16 19.99 2.38
CA GLY A 299 -7.12 20.02 3.46
C GLY A 299 -8.42 19.31 3.09
N ARG A 300 -9.35 20.02 2.42
CA ARG A 300 -10.57 19.43 1.87
C ARG A 300 -10.28 18.76 0.53
N THR A 301 -10.41 17.44 0.47
CA THR A 301 -10.03 16.64 -0.71
C THR A 301 -10.70 15.28 -0.72
N GLY A 302 -10.69 14.60 -1.88
CA GLY A 302 -11.23 13.26 -2.06
C GLY A 302 -10.39 12.16 -1.39
N ARG A 303 -10.89 10.93 -1.52
CA ARG A 303 -10.19 9.70 -1.12
C ARG A 303 -10.01 8.80 -2.32
N MET A 304 -8.79 8.30 -2.50
CA MET A 304 -8.48 7.16 -3.37
C MET A 304 -8.82 5.87 -2.65
N ALA A 305 -8.87 4.75 -3.38
CA ALA A 305 -9.01 3.43 -2.78
C ALA A 305 -7.91 2.50 -3.28
N ALA A 306 -7.49 1.57 -2.41
CA ALA A 306 -6.72 0.39 -2.76
C ALA A 306 -7.49 -0.85 -2.30
N ALA A 307 -7.59 -1.85 -3.18
CA ALA A 307 -8.34 -3.06 -2.91
C ALA A 307 -7.58 -4.31 -3.32
N ILE A 308 -7.85 -5.40 -2.60
CA ILE A 308 -7.35 -6.75 -2.88
C ILE A 308 -8.47 -7.76 -2.71
N TRP A 309 -8.51 -8.77 -3.59
CA TRP A 309 -9.51 -9.83 -3.53
C TRP A 309 -9.01 -11.13 -4.14
N LEU A 310 -9.75 -12.20 -3.87
CA LEU A 310 -9.57 -13.50 -4.49
C LEU A 310 -10.50 -13.63 -5.70
N GLN A 311 -9.95 -14.03 -6.84
CA GLN A 311 -10.73 -14.35 -8.04
C GLN A 311 -11.53 -15.65 -7.82
N SER A 312 -12.76 -15.67 -8.28
CA SER A 312 -13.58 -16.88 -8.26
C SER A 312 -12.96 -17.98 -9.11
N PRO A 313 -13.06 -19.27 -8.73
CA PRO A 313 -12.65 -20.37 -9.59
C PRO A 313 -13.49 -20.34 -10.89
N GLY A 314 -12.82 -20.27 -12.04
CA GLY A 314 -13.48 -20.31 -13.36
C GLY A 314 -13.91 -18.95 -13.95
N GLY A 315 -13.43 -17.84 -13.37
CA GLY A 315 -13.58 -16.50 -13.95
C GLY A 315 -12.37 -16.11 -14.78
#